data_2d6d0ff0c2ecc6b56966773b5ea720ec
#
_entry.id   2d6d0ff0c2ecc6b56966773b5ea720ec
#
_cell.length_a   1.000
_cell.length_b   1.000
_cell.length_c   1.000
_cell.angle_alpha   90.00
_cell.angle_beta   90.00
_cell.angle_gamma   90.00
#
_symmetry.space_group_name_H-M   'P 1'
#
loop_
_entity.id
_entity.type
_entity.pdbx_description
1 polymer ?
#
loop_
_entity_poly.entity_id
_entity_poly.type
_entity_poly.pdbx_seq_one_letter_code
_entity_poly.pdbx_strand_id
1 'polypeptide(L)'
;MGFLLLAFNQISNNMGMLRYTSGGNFTIPAVVRGPGGVGRQLGAEHSQRLEAYFHAVPGIKIVAVSTPTNAKGLMKAAIRDNNPVLFFEHVLLYNLTEDIPEGDYICALDQADLVQEGSDVTILTYSRMRHHCLKAVEQLEKEGVSVELIDLISLKPFDMDTIARSIRKTHKVLIVEECMKTGGIGAELMALITEQCFDDLDARPVRLSSQDIPTPYNGTLENLTIIQPHQIVEAAKALKAGQV
;
A
#
# COMPACT_ATOMS: atom_id res chain seq x y z
N MET A 1 -1.00 -14.32 -6.21
CA MET A 1 -1.15 -14.39 -4.72
C MET A 1 -2.52 -14.88 -4.25
N GLY A 2 -3.59 -14.87 -5.07
CA GLY A 2 -4.95 -15.21 -4.63
C GLY A 2 -5.10 -16.53 -3.85
N PHE A 3 -4.30 -17.53 -4.15
CA PHE A 3 -4.33 -18.82 -3.45
C PHE A 3 -3.30 -18.94 -2.30
N LEU A 4 -2.65 -17.87 -1.92
CA LEU A 4 -1.64 -17.89 -0.85
C LEU A 4 -2.22 -18.33 0.51
N LEU A 5 -3.53 -18.16 0.70
CA LEU A 5 -4.22 -18.62 1.92
C LEU A 5 -4.13 -20.14 2.12
N LEU A 6 -3.89 -20.94 1.09
CA LEU A 6 -3.60 -22.38 1.23
C LEU A 6 -2.30 -22.62 2.03
N ALA A 7 -1.36 -21.69 2.00
CA ALA A 7 -0.11 -21.73 2.76
C ALA A 7 -0.16 -20.90 4.07
N PHE A 8 -1.34 -20.41 4.48
CA PHE A 8 -1.47 -19.48 5.60
C PHE A 8 -0.85 -20.02 6.88
N ASN A 9 -1.10 -21.29 7.22
CA ASN A 9 -0.51 -21.90 8.41
C ASN A 9 1.03 -21.94 8.36
N GLN A 10 1.61 -22.24 7.19
CA GLN A 10 3.07 -22.26 7.03
C GLN A 10 3.67 -20.85 7.17
N ILE A 11 2.96 -19.84 6.70
CA ILE A 11 3.42 -18.45 6.80
C ILE A 11 3.22 -17.95 8.23
N SER A 12 2.05 -18.14 8.84
CA SER A 12 1.79 -17.58 10.17
C SER A 12 2.49 -18.36 11.28
N ASN A 13 2.26 -19.68 11.38
CA ASN A 13 2.79 -20.47 12.50
C ASN A 13 4.24 -20.89 12.33
N ASN A 14 4.68 -21.17 11.10
CA ASN A 14 6.07 -21.60 10.91
C ASN A 14 6.97 -20.39 10.61
N MET A 15 6.74 -19.65 9.51
CA MET A 15 7.61 -18.52 9.18
C MET A 15 7.56 -17.41 10.22
N GLY A 16 6.35 -17.00 10.62
CA GLY A 16 6.17 -15.85 11.53
C GLY A 16 6.61 -16.14 12.98
N MET A 17 6.40 -17.36 13.47
CA MET A 17 6.58 -17.68 14.88
C MET A 17 7.90 -18.40 15.23
N LEU A 18 8.55 -19.05 14.26
CA LEU A 18 9.69 -19.95 14.56
C LEU A 18 10.86 -19.23 15.23
N ARG A 19 11.15 -17.99 14.89
CA ARG A 19 12.18 -17.20 15.57
C ARG A 19 11.86 -17.02 17.06
N TYR A 20 10.61 -16.68 17.37
CA TYR A 20 10.15 -16.52 18.76
C TYR A 20 10.19 -17.86 19.52
N THR A 21 9.58 -18.91 18.97
CA THR A 21 9.50 -20.23 19.63
C THR A 21 10.86 -20.89 19.80
N SER A 22 11.86 -20.54 19.00
CA SER A 22 13.24 -21.00 19.16
C SER A 22 14.06 -20.17 20.15
N GLY A 23 13.45 -19.19 20.84
CA GLY A 23 14.19 -18.26 21.71
C GLY A 23 15.18 -17.37 20.95
N GLY A 24 14.90 -17.07 19.68
CA GLY A 24 15.76 -16.24 18.82
C GLY A 24 16.91 -17.00 18.13
N ASN A 25 17.01 -18.33 18.33
CA ASN A 25 18.11 -19.13 17.79
C ASN A 25 18.06 -19.32 16.27
N PHE A 26 16.87 -19.21 15.68
CA PHE A 26 16.70 -19.34 14.23
C PHE A 26 16.45 -18.01 13.54
N THR A 27 17.03 -17.82 12.37
CA THR A 27 16.67 -16.81 11.38
C THR A 27 15.80 -17.45 10.30
N ILE A 28 14.88 -16.68 9.73
CA ILE A 28 13.97 -17.17 8.70
C ILE A 28 14.10 -16.27 7.45
N PRO A 29 15.22 -16.35 6.72
CA PRO A 29 15.48 -15.53 5.53
C PRO A 29 14.68 -16.05 4.33
N ALA A 30 13.37 -15.90 4.37
CA ALA A 30 12.48 -16.41 3.34
C ALA A 30 11.64 -15.28 2.73
N VAL A 31 11.55 -15.27 1.40
CA VAL A 31 10.71 -14.32 0.65
C VAL A 31 9.59 -15.08 -0.04
N VAL A 32 8.36 -14.70 0.24
CA VAL A 32 7.17 -15.18 -0.49
C VAL A 32 6.70 -14.06 -1.38
N ARG A 33 6.75 -14.26 -2.69
CA ARG A 33 6.38 -13.25 -3.69
C ARG A 33 5.33 -13.74 -4.68
N GLY A 34 4.61 -12.82 -5.26
CA GLY A 34 3.72 -13.11 -6.38
C GLY A 34 2.74 -11.98 -6.67
N PRO A 35 2.11 -12.00 -7.87
CA PRO A 35 1.13 -11.01 -8.28
C PRO A 35 -0.22 -11.24 -7.61
N GLY A 36 -0.88 -10.15 -7.29
CA GLY A 36 -2.28 -10.07 -6.89
C GLY A 36 -2.98 -8.93 -7.62
N GLY A 37 -4.10 -8.50 -7.08
CA GLY A 37 -4.84 -7.33 -7.55
C GLY A 37 -5.84 -7.59 -8.66
N VAL A 38 -6.59 -6.55 -8.98
CA VAL A 38 -7.71 -6.53 -9.92
C VAL A 38 -7.25 -6.01 -11.29
N GLY A 39 -7.85 -6.47 -12.38
CA GLY A 39 -7.70 -5.80 -13.67
C GLY A 39 -7.31 -6.66 -14.86
N ARG A 40 -7.63 -7.94 -14.85
CA ARG A 40 -7.46 -8.82 -16.02
C ARG A 40 -8.69 -9.65 -16.32
N GLN A 41 -9.85 -9.25 -15.80
CA GLN A 41 -11.11 -9.97 -16.00
C GLN A 41 -10.99 -11.44 -15.60
N LEU A 42 -10.37 -11.69 -14.44
CA LEU A 42 -10.12 -13.04 -13.93
C LEU A 42 -11.18 -13.53 -12.94
N GLY A 43 -12.18 -12.68 -12.65
CA GLY A 43 -13.23 -12.99 -11.69
C GLY A 43 -12.76 -12.92 -10.22
N ALA A 44 -13.63 -13.32 -9.32
CA ALA A 44 -13.44 -13.15 -7.89
C ALA A 44 -12.27 -13.94 -7.31
N GLU A 45 -12.09 -15.18 -7.75
CA GLU A 45 -11.11 -16.11 -7.18
C GLU A 45 -9.67 -15.71 -7.47
N HIS A 46 -9.42 -15.04 -8.60
CA HIS A 46 -8.09 -14.66 -9.05
C HIS A 46 -7.74 -13.18 -8.82
N SER A 47 -8.68 -12.39 -8.31
CA SER A 47 -8.53 -10.93 -8.16
C SER A 47 -8.47 -10.50 -6.70
N GLN A 48 -8.01 -11.35 -5.80
CA GLN A 48 -7.95 -11.07 -4.38
C GLN A 48 -6.75 -10.18 -4.03
N ARG A 49 -6.93 -9.35 -3.01
CA ARG A 49 -5.93 -8.48 -2.41
C ARG A 49 -5.70 -8.97 -0.99
N LEU A 50 -4.62 -9.71 -0.80
CA LEU A 50 -4.39 -10.49 0.42
C LEU A 50 -3.48 -9.80 1.44
N GLU A 51 -3.00 -8.60 1.17
CA GLU A 51 -2.09 -7.85 2.05
C GLU A 51 -2.65 -7.76 3.47
N ALA A 52 -3.92 -7.41 3.58
CA ALA A 52 -4.59 -7.25 4.86
C ALA A 52 -4.75 -8.56 5.64
N TYR A 53 -4.92 -9.71 4.96
CA TYR A 53 -5.04 -11.01 5.62
C TYR A 53 -3.77 -11.40 6.39
N PHE A 54 -2.62 -10.96 5.91
CA PHE A 54 -1.33 -11.25 6.53
C PHE A 54 -0.86 -10.12 7.46
N HIS A 55 -1.48 -8.96 7.41
CA HIS A 55 -1.05 -7.79 8.19
C HIS A 55 -1.09 -8.07 9.70
N ALA A 56 -2.08 -8.81 10.18
CA ALA A 56 -2.19 -9.19 11.59
C ALA A 56 -1.18 -10.26 12.04
N VAL A 57 -0.47 -10.95 11.12
CA VAL A 57 0.47 -12.02 11.48
C VAL A 57 1.75 -11.44 12.06
N PRO A 58 2.13 -11.73 13.35
CA PRO A 58 3.39 -11.27 13.91
C PRO A 58 4.61 -11.90 13.23
N GLY A 59 5.78 -11.26 13.35
CA GLY A 59 7.07 -11.82 12.94
C GLY A 59 7.34 -11.82 11.43
N ILE A 60 6.50 -11.21 10.61
CA ILE A 60 6.70 -11.07 9.17
C ILE A 60 6.74 -9.59 8.76
N LYS A 61 7.50 -9.28 7.72
CA LYS A 61 7.46 -7.99 7.02
C LYS A 61 6.58 -8.10 5.78
N ILE A 62 5.92 -7.00 5.41
CA ILE A 62 5.07 -6.94 4.23
C ILE A 62 5.42 -5.70 3.40
N VAL A 63 5.73 -5.91 2.13
CA VAL A 63 5.97 -4.84 1.17
C VAL A 63 5.09 -5.01 -0.06
N ALA A 64 4.70 -3.88 -0.67
CA ALA A 64 3.93 -3.84 -1.89
C ALA A 64 4.61 -2.89 -2.89
N VAL A 65 5.09 -3.44 -4.00
CA VAL A 65 5.87 -2.69 -4.99
C VAL A 65 4.97 -1.92 -5.95
N SER A 66 5.42 -0.74 -6.34
CA SER A 66 4.70 0.17 -7.22
C SER A 66 5.45 0.47 -8.52
N THR A 67 6.79 0.35 -8.53
CA THR A 67 7.65 0.71 -9.66
C THR A 67 8.74 -0.33 -9.91
N PRO A 68 9.33 -0.40 -11.11
CA PRO A 68 10.51 -1.23 -11.39
C PRO A 68 11.70 -0.91 -10.48
N THR A 69 11.95 0.36 -10.17
CA THR A 69 13.04 0.80 -9.29
C THR A 69 12.85 0.21 -7.88
N ASN A 70 11.68 0.41 -7.27
CA ASN A 70 11.47 -0.16 -5.93
C ASN A 70 11.34 -1.68 -5.94
N ALA A 71 10.83 -2.29 -7.01
CA ALA A 71 10.80 -3.75 -7.13
C ALA A 71 12.21 -4.38 -7.09
N LYS A 72 13.19 -3.80 -7.82
CA LYS A 72 14.59 -4.26 -7.81
C LYS A 72 15.23 -4.06 -6.44
N GLY A 73 15.11 -2.86 -5.86
CA GLY A 73 15.76 -2.51 -4.59
C GLY A 73 15.19 -3.28 -3.40
N LEU A 74 13.86 -3.39 -3.30
CA LEU A 74 13.17 -4.11 -2.23
C LEU A 74 13.37 -5.63 -2.33
N MET A 75 13.41 -6.21 -3.55
CA MET A 75 13.66 -7.64 -3.70
C MET A 75 15.06 -8.02 -3.18
N LYS A 76 16.07 -7.20 -3.47
CA LYS A 76 17.41 -7.40 -2.94
C LYS A 76 17.46 -7.26 -1.42
N ALA A 77 16.77 -6.27 -0.87
CA ALA A 77 16.66 -6.09 0.57
C ALA A 77 15.95 -7.28 1.23
N ALA A 78 14.84 -7.74 0.65
CA ALA A 78 14.07 -8.88 1.15
C ALA A 78 14.88 -10.18 1.18
N ILE A 79 15.68 -10.47 0.14
CA ILE A 79 16.55 -11.66 0.10
C ILE A 79 17.66 -11.58 1.14
N ARG A 80 18.10 -10.38 1.50
CA ARG A 80 19.19 -10.14 2.47
C ARG A 80 18.68 -10.00 3.92
N ASP A 81 17.37 -9.95 4.13
CA ASP A 81 16.76 -9.85 5.46
C ASP A 81 16.75 -11.21 6.17
N ASN A 82 17.04 -11.21 7.45
CA ASN A 82 17.01 -12.42 8.29
C ASN A 82 15.61 -12.78 8.79
N ASN A 83 14.58 -12.01 8.41
CA ASN A 83 13.19 -12.24 8.78
C ASN A 83 12.37 -12.54 7.53
N PRO A 84 11.20 -13.19 7.67
CA PRO A 84 10.31 -13.47 6.56
C PRO A 84 9.75 -12.19 5.94
N VAL A 85 9.73 -12.12 4.61
CA VAL A 85 9.16 -11.01 3.86
C VAL A 85 8.07 -11.51 2.91
N LEU A 86 6.87 -10.99 3.03
CA LEU A 86 5.82 -11.12 2.03
C LEU A 86 5.93 -9.96 1.04
N PHE A 87 6.17 -10.30 -0.21
CA PHE A 87 6.47 -9.36 -1.28
C PHE A 87 5.31 -9.34 -2.27
N PHE A 88 4.39 -8.39 -2.10
CA PHE A 88 3.21 -8.26 -2.94
C PHE A 88 3.50 -7.49 -4.21
N GLU A 89 3.17 -8.09 -5.34
CA GLU A 89 3.27 -7.50 -6.67
C GLU A 89 1.86 -7.34 -7.26
N HIS A 90 1.69 -6.42 -8.19
CA HIS A 90 0.42 -6.23 -8.86
C HIS A 90 0.50 -6.66 -10.32
N VAL A 91 -0.45 -7.48 -10.74
CA VAL A 91 -0.48 -8.12 -12.07
C VAL A 91 -0.41 -7.10 -13.23
N LEU A 92 -0.96 -5.91 -13.09
CA LEU A 92 -0.93 -4.87 -14.12
C LEU A 92 0.35 -4.04 -14.13
N LEU A 93 1.20 -4.15 -13.10
CA LEU A 93 2.45 -3.41 -13.03
C LEU A 93 3.63 -4.13 -13.72
N TYR A 94 3.47 -5.39 -14.10
CA TYR A 94 4.54 -6.18 -14.75
C TYR A 94 5.01 -5.65 -16.10
N ASN A 95 4.18 -4.84 -16.76
CA ASN A 95 4.52 -4.25 -18.05
C ASN A 95 5.05 -2.80 -17.92
N LEU A 96 5.23 -2.30 -16.69
CA LEU A 96 5.84 -1.00 -16.49
C LEU A 96 7.32 -1.05 -16.79
N THR A 97 7.79 -0.01 -17.47
CA THR A 97 9.21 0.22 -17.75
C THR A 97 9.60 1.59 -17.25
N GLU A 98 10.78 1.70 -16.68
CA GLU A 98 11.41 2.95 -16.31
C GLU A 98 12.94 2.81 -16.36
N ASP A 99 13.64 3.93 -16.42
CA ASP A 99 15.08 3.94 -16.26
C ASP A 99 15.40 3.70 -14.78
N ILE A 100 16.04 2.58 -14.49
CA ILE A 100 16.42 2.21 -13.13
C ILE A 100 17.89 2.53 -12.88
N PRO A 101 18.28 2.91 -11.65
CA PRO A 101 19.67 3.14 -11.32
C PRO A 101 20.56 1.95 -11.67
N GLU A 102 21.72 2.23 -12.27
CA GLU A 102 22.74 1.23 -12.52
C GLU A 102 23.39 0.77 -11.20
N GLY A 103 23.98 -0.42 -11.23
CA GLY A 103 24.71 -0.97 -10.09
C GLY A 103 23.83 -1.64 -9.04
N ASP A 104 24.42 -1.81 -7.87
CA ASP A 104 23.78 -2.46 -6.72
C ASP A 104 23.20 -1.42 -5.77
N TYR A 105 21.90 -1.45 -5.57
CA TYR A 105 21.21 -0.66 -4.57
C TYR A 105 20.12 -1.49 -3.90
N ILE A 106 19.74 -1.10 -2.71
CA ILE A 106 18.62 -1.64 -1.95
C ILE A 106 17.66 -0.52 -1.55
N CYS A 107 16.38 -0.85 -1.42
CA CYS A 107 15.39 0.01 -0.76
C CYS A 107 15.11 -0.56 0.63
N ALA A 108 14.92 0.31 1.62
CA ALA A 108 14.61 -0.12 2.97
C ALA A 108 13.22 -0.78 3.04
N LEU A 109 13.09 -1.82 3.87
CA LEU A 109 11.84 -2.57 4.04
C LEU A 109 10.89 -1.96 5.07
N ASP A 110 11.21 -0.77 5.57
CA ASP A 110 10.50 -0.04 6.62
C ASP A 110 10.35 1.44 6.31
N GLN A 111 10.59 1.84 5.05
CA GLN A 111 10.47 3.22 4.61
C GLN A 111 9.44 3.38 3.50
N ALA A 112 8.72 4.51 3.55
CA ALA A 112 7.86 4.98 2.49
C ALA A 112 8.64 5.87 1.51
N ASP A 113 8.08 6.07 0.31
CA ASP A 113 8.62 6.94 -0.73
C ASP A 113 7.78 8.23 -0.81
N LEU A 114 8.43 9.38 -0.60
CA LEU A 114 7.81 10.67 -0.88
C LEU A 114 7.87 10.92 -2.39
N VAL A 115 6.76 10.62 -3.05
CA VAL A 115 6.65 10.68 -4.52
C VAL A 115 6.57 12.11 -5.01
N GLN A 116 5.88 12.96 -4.26
CA GLN A 116 5.69 14.38 -4.57
C GLN A 116 5.47 15.18 -3.29
N GLU A 117 6.11 16.34 -3.19
CA GLU A 117 5.88 17.28 -2.11
C GLU A 117 4.63 18.12 -2.35
N GLY A 118 3.92 18.45 -1.28
CA GLY A 118 2.73 19.29 -1.30
C GLY A 118 2.39 19.87 0.07
N SER A 119 1.34 20.68 0.13
CA SER A 119 1.00 21.43 1.34
C SER A 119 -0.47 21.45 1.73
N ASP A 120 -1.40 20.98 0.87
CA ASP A 120 -2.83 21.07 1.15
C ASP A 120 -3.42 19.76 1.68
N VAL A 121 -3.02 18.63 1.11
CA VAL A 121 -3.57 17.30 1.44
C VAL A 121 -2.47 16.25 1.30
N THR A 122 -2.31 15.39 2.29
CA THR A 122 -1.50 14.16 2.21
C THR A 122 -2.33 13.05 1.58
N ILE A 123 -1.84 12.44 0.50
CA ILE A 123 -2.39 11.21 -0.07
C ILE A 123 -1.45 10.06 0.23
N LEU A 124 -1.96 9.04 0.95
CA LEU A 124 -1.24 7.81 1.26
C LEU A 124 -1.77 6.68 0.37
N THR A 125 -0.87 5.99 -0.30
CA THR A 125 -1.24 4.94 -1.26
C THR A 125 -0.15 3.88 -1.36
N TYR A 126 -0.40 2.81 -2.11
CA TYR A 126 0.62 1.80 -2.42
C TYR A 126 0.28 1.04 -3.71
N SER A 127 1.27 0.38 -4.27
CA SER A 127 1.16 -0.49 -5.43
C SER A 127 0.48 0.21 -6.62
N ARG A 128 -0.47 -0.44 -7.28
CA ARG A 128 -1.18 0.11 -8.43
C ARG A 128 -1.83 1.47 -8.17
N MET A 129 -2.37 1.68 -6.97
CA MET A 129 -3.08 2.92 -6.66
C MET A 129 -2.17 4.16 -6.69
N ARG A 130 -0.86 4.02 -6.52
CA ARG A 130 0.10 5.10 -6.77
C ARG A 130 -0.11 5.72 -8.16
N HIS A 131 -0.31 4.89 -9.18
CA HIS A 131 -0.47 5.38 -10.57
C HIS A 131 -1.83 6.06 -10.81
N HIS A 132 -2.87 5.65 -10.07
CA HIS A 132 -4.16 6.35 -10.07
C HIS A 132 -4.06 7.69 -9.33
N CYS A 133 -3.34 7.73 -8.21
CA CYS A 133 -3.06 8.95 -7.47
C CYS A 133 -2.24 9.95 -8.29
N LEU A 134 -1.19 9.52 -9.00
CA LEU A 134 -0.40 10.41 -9.87
C LEU A 134 -1.27 11.10 -10.91
N LYS A 135 -2.19 10.37 -11.57
CA LYS A 135 -3.13 10.97 -12.53
C LYS A 135 -4.09 11.97 -11.87
N ALA A 136 -4.51 11.69 -10.64
CA ALA A 136 -5.35 12.61 -9.88
C ALA A 136 -4.57 13.86 -9.46
N VAL A 137 -3.32 13.70 -9.05
CA VAL A 137 -2.44 14.80 -8.64
C VAL A 137 -2.20 15.76 -9.80
N GLU A 138 -1.90 15.26 -11.01
CA GLU A 138 -1.75 16.10 -12.20
C GLU A 138 -3.00 16.98 -12.49
N GLN A 139 -4.18 16.48 -12.19
CA GLN A 139 -5.42 17.25 -12.32
C GLN A 139 -5.57 18.25 -11.17
N LEU A 140 -5.32 17.82 -9.94
CA LEU A 140 -5.43 18.64 -8.73
C LEU A 140 -4.49 19.85 -8.77
N GLU A 141 -3.26 19.69 -9.27
CA GLU A 141 -2.32 20.80 -9.46
C GLU A 141 -2.84 21.86 -10.41
N LYS A 142 -3.46 21.46 -11.53
CA LYS A 142 -4.09 22.41 -12.48
C LYS A 142 -5.26 23.16 -11.85
N GLU A 143 -5.88 22.57 -10.82
CA GLU A 143 -7.00 23.16 -10.06
C GLU A 143 -6.51 23.89 -8.79
N GLY A 144 -5.19 24.04 -8.59
CA GLY A 144 -4.60 24.77 -7.48
C GLY A 144 -4.64 24.03 -6.14
N VAL A 145 -4.65 22.68 -6.17
CA VAL A 145 -4.55 21.84 -4.97
C VAL A 145 -3.17 21.20 -4.92
N SER A 146 -2.38 21.55 -3.90
CA SER A 146 -1.01 21.07 -3.66
C SER A 146 -1.05 19.78 -2.84
N VAL A 147 -0.76 18.65 -3.49
CA VAL A 147 -0.83 17.32 -2.87
C VAL A 147 0.55 16.82 -2.48
N GLU A 148 0.68 16.37 -1.23
CA GLU A 148 1.81 15.54 -0.81
C GLU A 148 1.45 14.07 -1.02
N LEU A 149 2.13 13.42 -1.99
CA LEU A 149 1.87 12.03 -2.34
C LEU A 149 2.93 11.12 -1.74
N ILE A 150 2.51 10.17 -0.92
CA ILE A 150 3.37 9.16 -0.29
C ILE A 150 2.95 7.77 -0.79
N ASP A 151 3.91 7.05 -1.36
CA ASP A 151 3.82 5.62 -1.61
C ASP A 151 4.33 4.87 -0.39
N LEU A 152 3.45 4.15 0.28
CA LEU A 152 3.78 3.45 1.53
C LEU A 152 4.90 2.42 1.36
N ILE A 153 4.95 1.71 0.23
CA ILE A 153 5.88 0.62 -0.08
C ILE A 153 5.91 -0.44 1.02
N SER A 154 6.33 -0.06 2.23
CA SER A 154 6.26 -0.92 3.41
C SER A 154 4.86 -0.85 4.03
N LEU A 155 4.18 -1.99 4.06
CA LEU A 155 2.89 -2.12 4.72
C LEU A 155 3.04 -2.64 6.15
N LYS A 156 4.14 -3.33 6.43
CA LYS A 156 4.48 -3.82 7.77
C LYS A 156 6.00 -3.95 7.94
N PRO A 157 6.63 -3.11 8.79
CA PRO A 157 6.01 -1.97 9.51
C PRO A 157 5.64 -0.82 8.59
N PHE A 158 4.72 0.05 8.99
CA PHE A 158 4.54 1.34 8.34
C PHE A 158 5.64 2.32 8.73
N ASP A 159 6.04 3.19 7.81
CA ASP A 159 6.90 4.35 8.09
C ASP A 159 6.05 5.51 8.68
N MET A 160 5.69 5.35 9.94
CA MET A 160 4.87 6.36 10.64
C MET A 160 5.59 7.70 10.80
N ASP A 161 6.92 7.72 10.83
CA ASP A 161 7.69 8.97 10.91
C ASP A 161 7.51 9.84 9.67
N THR A 162 7.58 9.23 8.48
CA THR A 162 7.34 9.94 7.22
C THR A 162 5.87 10.37 7.10
N ILE A 163 4.94 9.50 7.47
CA ILE A 163 3.50 9.79 7.47
C ILE A 163 3.18 10.96 8.43
N ALA A 164 3.66 10.91 9.66
CA ALA A 164 3.39 11.93 10.65
C ALA A 164 4.00 13.31 10.27
N ARG A 165 5.21 13.33 9.67
CA ARG A 165 5.79 14.58 9.14
C ARG A 165 4.90 15.23 8.07
N SER A 166 4.37 14.43 7.18
CA SER A 166 3.44 14.90 6.14
C SER A 166 2.14 15.42 6.73
N ILE A 167 1.56 14.69 7.68
CA ILE A 167 0.31 15.10 8.35
C ILE A 167 0.48 16.43 9.09
N ARG A 168 1.59 16.65 9.81
CA ARG A 168 1.88 17.92 10.47
C ARG A 168 2.02 19.10 9.52
N LYS A 169 2.28 18.84 8.24
CA LYS A 169 2.38 19.88 7.22
C LYS A 169 1.04 20.18 6.56
N THR A 170 0.24 19.16 6.28
CA THR A 170 -0.98 19.28 5.48
C THR A 170 -2.27 19.28 6.29
N HIS A 171 -2.25 18.71 7.49
CA HIS A 171 -3.37 18.54 8.43
C HIS A 171 -4.58 17.77 7.87
N LYS A 172 -4.47 17.20 6.66
CA LYS A 172 -5.55 16.52 5.94
C LYS A 172 -5.05 15.26 5.26
N VAL A 173 -5.74 14.15 5.45
CA VAL A 173 -5.29 12.83 4.99
C VAL A 173 -6.34 12.14 4.14
N LEU A 174 -5.91 11.69 2.96
CA LEU A 174 -6.64 10.79 2.08
C LEU A 174 -5.87 9.49 1.92
N ILE A 175 -6.45 8.37 2.30
CA ILE A 175 -5.88 7.03 2.09
C ILE A 175 -6.55 6.43 0.86
N VAL A 176 -5.75 5.96 -0.10
CA VAL A 176 -6.23 5.36 -1.35
C VAL A 176 -5.62 3.98 -1.51
N GLU A 177 -6.48 2.95 -1.51
CA GLU A 177 -6.05 1.56 -1.61
C GLU A 177 -6.94 0.74 -2.57
N GLU A 178 -6.39 -0.32 -3.14
CA GLU A 178 -7.18 -1.30 -3.89
C GLU A 178 -7.78 -2.37 -2.97
N CYS A 179 -7.29 -2.51 -1.75
CA CYS A 179 -7.83 -3.44 -0.77
C CYS A 179 -9.30 -3.10 -0.45
N MET A 180 -10.04 -4.09 0.04
CA MET A 180 -11.44 -3.90 0.43
C MET A 180 -11.56 -2.92 1.60
N LYS A 181 -12.70 -2.24 1.69
CA LYS A 181 -12.93 -1.24 2.73
C LYS A 181 -12.95 -1.84 4.13
N THR A 182 -13.60 -3.00 4.30
CA THR A 182 -13.65 -3.69 5.59
C THR A 182 -12.35 -4.46 5.84
N GLY A 183 -11.64 -4.10 6.90
CA GLY A 183 -10.40 -4.76 7.31
C GLY A 183 -9.22 -4.60 6.33
N GLY A 184 -9.28 -3.65 5.39
CA GLY A 184 -8.16 -3.33 4.50
C GLY A 184 -6.98 -2.68 5.23
N ILE A 185 -5.84 -2.56 4.55
CA ILE A 185 -4.62 -1.92 5.06
C ILE A 185 -4.90 -0.49 5.55
N GLY A 186 -5.73 0.25 4.79
CA GLY A 186 -6.12 1.61 5.15
C GLY A 186 -6.95 1.70 6.43
N ALA A 187 -7.58 0.62 6.89
CA ALA A 187 -8.29 0.60 8.17
C ALA A 187 -7.31 0.66 9.35
N GLU A 188 -6.25 -0.14 9.32
CA GLU A 188 -5.18 -0.11 10.33
C GLU A 188 -4.41 1.20 10.28
N LEU A 189 -4.06 1.66 9.08
CA LEU A 189 -3.38 2.94 8.91
C LEU A 189 -4.19 4.11 9.47
N MET A 190 -5.51 4.11 9.27
CA MET A 190 -6.41 5.12 9.85
C MET A 190 -6.42 5.07 11.38
N ALA A 191 -6.38 3.87 11.98
CA ALA A 191 -6.29 3.71 13.44
C ALA A 191 -4.98 4.30 13.96
N LEU A 192 -3.84 3.95 13.37
CA LEU A 192 -2.51 4.46 13.76
C LEU A 192 -2.40 5.97 13.59
N ILE A 193 -2.93 6.53 12.50
CA ILE A 193 -2.98 7.98 12.30
C ILE A 193 -3.80 8.65 13.39
N THR A 194 -4.96 8.08 13.74
CA THR A 194 -5.80 8.62 14.81
C THR A 194 -5.11 8.54 16.18
N GLU A 195 -4.40 7.45 16.47
CA GLU A 195 -3.69 7.28 17.73
C GLU A 195 -2.47 8.21 17.87
N GLN A 196 -1.73 8.46 16.77
CA GLN A 196 -0.44 9.13 16.84
C GLN A 196 -0.44 10.56 16.33
N CYS A 197 -1.43 10.95 15.52
CA CYS A 197 -1.49 12.25 14.85
C CYS A 197 -2.83 12.97 15.03
N PHE A 198 -3.66 12.57 15.99
CA PHE A 198 -5.01 13.14 16.16
C PHE A 198 -4.99 14.67 16.30
N ASP A 199 -4.09 15.19 17.10
CA ASP A 199 -3.98 16.63 17.38
C ASP A 199 -3.41 17.43 16.19
N ASP A 200 -2.85 16.73 15.20
CA ASP A 200 -2.32 17.33 13.96
C ASP A 200 -3.37 17.39 12.83
N LEU A 201 -4.59 16.89 13.05
CA LEU A 201 -5.64 16.78 12.02
C LEU A 201 -6.66 17.91 12.09
N ASP A 202 -6.93 18.57 10.96
CA ASP A 202 -8.02 19.55 10.81
C ASP A 202 -9.36 18.88 10.42
N ALA A 203 -9.31 17.65 9.93
CA ALA A 203 -10.47 16.86 9.52
C ALA A 203 -10.22 15.36 9.77
N ARG A 204 -11.30 14.59 9.89
CA ARG A 204 -11.17 13.14 9.95
C ARG A 204 -10.43 12.61 8.69
N PRO A 205 -9.54 11.63 8.82
CA PRO A 205 -8.94 10.99 7.64
C PRO A 205 -10.03 10.38 6.74
N VAL A 206 -9.89 10.55 5.44
CA VAL A 206 -10.79 9.95 4.43
C VAL A 206 -10.13 8.72 3.84
N ARG A 207 -10.92 7.67 3.61
CA ARG A 207 -10.44 6.44 3.02
C ARG A 207 -11.25 6.08 1.78
N LEU A 208 -10.57 6.00 0.65
CA LEU A 208 -11.06 5.44 -0.61
C LEU A 208 -10.49 4.03 -0.76
N SER A 209 -11.35 3.04 -0.69
CA SER A 209 -11.01 1.61 -0.78
C SER A 209 -11.97 0.93 -1.75
N SER A 210 -11.59 -0.21 -2.30
CA SER A 210 -12.52 -1.02 -3.10
C SER A 210 -13.76 -1.41 -2.30
N GLN A 211 -14.83 -1.68 -3.01
CA GLN A 211 -16.08 -2.14 -2.39
C GLN A 211 -15.93 -3.55 -1.81
N ASP A 212 -16.70 -3.84 -0.76
CA ASP A 212 -16.75 -5.15 -0.11
C ASP A 212 -17.62 -6.15 -0.92
N ILE A 213 -17.24 -6.36 -2.17
CA ILE A 213 -17.91 -7.27 -3.10
C ILE A 213 -16.89 -8.18 -3.80
N PRO A 214 -17.27 -9.39 -4.19
CA PRO A 214 -16.46 -10.20 -5.09
C PRO A 214 -16.20 -9.46 -6.40
N THR A 215 -14.98 -9.53 -6.90
CA THR A 215 -14.60 -8.85 -8.15
C THR A 215 -15.35 -9.47 -9.34
N PRO A 216 -16.12 -8.68 -10.11
CA PRO A 216 -16.81 -9.18 -11.29
C PRO A 216 -15.86 -9.63 -12.40
N TYR A 217 -16.30 -10.61 -13.22
CA TYR A 217 -15.56 -11.05 -14.39
C TYR A 217 -15.62 -10.04 -15.54
N ASN A 218 -16.75 -9.35 -15.72
CA ASN A 218 -16.91 -8.35 -16.77
C ASN A 218 -16.02 -7.12 -16.51
N GLY A 219 -15.21 -6.74 -17.50
CA GLY A 219 -14.21 -5.67 -17.34
C GLY A 219 -14.79 -4.29 -16.97
N THR A 220 -16.00 -3.95 -17.45
CA THR A 220 -16.67 -2.69 -17.06
C THR A 220 -17.05 -2.72 -15.59
N LEU A 221 -17.63 -3.83 -15.13
CA LEU A 221 -17.99 -4.00 -13.72
C LEU A 221 -16.75 -4.13 -12.83
N GLU A 222 -15.72 -4.84 -13.30
CA GLU A 222 -14.43 -4.93 -12.61
C GLU A 222 -13.85 -3.54 -12.33
N ASN A 223 -13.82 -2.65 -13.33
CA ASN A 223 -13.33 -1.30 -13.18
C ASN A 223 -14.14 -0.44 -12.20
N LEU A 224 -15.44 -0.70 -12.05
CA LEU A 224 -16.31 -0.01 -11.09
C LEU A 224 -16.02 -0.43 -9.63
N THR A 225 -15.32 -1.55 -9.39
CA THR A 225 -15.00 -2.01 -8.04
C THR A 225 -13.77 -1.35 -7.45
N ILE A 226 -12.96 -0.68 -8.26
CA ILE A 226 -11.70 -0.05 -7.85
C ILE A 226 -11.79 1.48 -7.94
N ILE A 227 -11.01 2.14 -7.10
CA ILE A 227 -10.98 3.60 -7.04
C ILE A 227 -10.40 4.18 -8.32
N GLN A 228 -11.10 5.14 -8.90
CA GLN A 228 -10.71 5.84 -10.12
C GLN A 228 -10.14 7.23 -9.81
N PRO A 229 -9.28 7.78 -10.69
CA PRO A 229 -8.63 9.09 -10.45
C PRO A 229 -9.61 10.23 -10.15
N HIS A 230 -10.78 10.29 -10.81
CA HIS A 230 -11.79 11.34 -10.55
C HIS A 230 -12.32 11.31 -9.11
N GLN A 231 -12.50 10.11 -8.52
CA GLN A 231 -12.93 9.97 -7.13
C GLN A 231 -11.86 10.49 -6.14
N ILE A 232 -10.59 10.30 -6.48
CA ILE A 232 -9.45 10.83 -5.70
C ILE A 232 -9.46 12.35 -5.75
N VAL A 233 -9.67 12.93 -6.95
CA VAL A 233 -9.78 14.39 -7.14
C VAL A 233 -10.91 14.97 -6.30
N GLU A 234 -12.11 14.39 -6.38
CA GLU A 234 -13.28 14.85 -5.63
C GLU A 234 -13.02 14.80 -4.10
N ALA A 235 -12.47 13.70 -3.60
CA ALA A 235 -12.19 13.53 -2.18
C ALA A 235 -11.12 14.50 -1.68
N ALA A 236 -10.05 14.71 -2.44
CA ALA A 236 -8.98 15.65 -2.08
C ALA A 236 -9.49 17.10 -2.05
N LYS A 237 -10.33 17.48 -3.01
CA LYS A 237 -10.97 18.82 -3.03
C LYS A 237 -11.92 19.02 -1.87
N ALA A 238 -12.73 18.02 -1.54
CA ALA A 238 -13.63 18.06 -0.38
C ALA A 238 -12.85 18.20 0.93
N LEU A 239 -11.74 17.46 1.10
CA LEU A 239 -10.83 17.60 2.24
C LEU A 239 -10.21 19.00 2.32
N LYS A 240 -9.69 19.54 1.19
CA LYS A 240 -9.14 20.91 1.17
C LYS A 240 -10.19 21.94 1.57
N ALA A 241 -11.43 21.78 1.12
CA ALA A 241 -12.53 22.68 1.42
C ALA A 241 -13.15 22.50 2.83
N GLY A 242 -12.71 21.51 3.62
CA GLY A 242 -13.30 21.21 4.94
C GLY A 242 -14.74 20.67 4.86
N GLN A 243 -15.07 19.95 3.81
CA GLN A 243 -16.43 19.43 3.53
C GLN A 243 -16.57 17.92 3.85
N VAL A 244 -15.73 17.36 4.70
CA VAL A 244 -15.69 15.91 5.05
C VAL A 244 -15.76 15.66 6.55
#